data_7ee26f46eb349ef1562dd04e3ba3e12c
#
_entry.id   7ee26f46eb349ef1562dd04e3ba3e12c
#
_cell.length_a   1.000
_cell.length_b   1.000
_cell.length_c   1.000
_cell.angle_alpha   90.00
_cell.angle_beta   90.00
_cell.angle_gamma   90.00
#
_symmetry.space_group_name_H-M   'P 1'
#
loop_
_entity.id
_entity.type
_entity.pdbx_description
1 polymer ?
#
loop_
_entity_poly.entity_id
_entity_poly.type
_entity_poly.pdbx_seq_one_letter_code
_entity_poly.pdbx_strand_id
1 'polypeptide(L)'
;MPLTLGAVDLAADPDLAGDQMEWVDEFDWDAITQSQERGLTGALLIQEGVKLHGRPITLQSNGGAWFTLATVRALEALRDQPGAVMQLVLPRGDQYWVTWNRESGPPLAAKQVIRSQDMADTVYELTLRLITVAPPPEPEPES
;
A
#
# COMPACT_ATOMS: atom_id res chain seq x y z
N MET A 1 -10.86 0.27 14.17
CA MET A 1 -9.93 -0.71 13.61
C MET A 1 -8.68 0.03 13.13
N PRO A 2 -7.49 -0.42 13.51
CA PRO A 2 -6.27 0.29 13.13
C PRO A 2 -5.92 0.09 11.66
N LEU A 3 -5.46 1.14 11.03
CA LEU A 3 -4.81 1.10 9.74
C LEU A 3 -3.49 1.85 9.88
N THR A 4 -2.38 1.13 9.87
CA THR A 4 -1.06 1.73 10.07
C THR A 4 -0.11 1.38 8.94
N LEU A 5 0.76 2.32 8.60
CA LEU A 5 1.84 2.11 7.65
C LEU A 5 3.14 2.52 8.35
N GLY A 6 3.94 1.51 8.76
CA GLY A 6 5.11 1.77 9.56
C GLY A 6 4.74 2.47 10.88
N ALA A 7 5.32 3.62 11.11
CA ALA A 7 5.06 4.41 12.32
C ALA A 7 3.86 5.35 12.20
N VAL A 8 3.22 5.42 11.03
CA VAL A 8 2.11 6.35 10.79
C VAL A 8 0.78 5.65 11.04
N ASP A 9 -0.03 6.19 11.94
CA ASP A 9 -1.39 5.70 12.20
C ASP A 9 -2.36 6.47 11.32
N LEU A 10 -2.89 5.80 10.28
CA LEU A 10 -3.81 6.41 9.34
C LEU A 10 -5.23 6.55 9.92
N ALA A 11 -5.52 5.84 11.00
CA ALA A 11 -6.82 5.88 11.65
C ALA A 11 -6.78 6.64 12.98
N ALA A 12 -5.80 7.55 13.16
CA ALA A 12 -5.60 8.27 14.41
C ALA A 12 -6.78 9.18 14.77
N ASP A 13 -7.47 9.73 13.75
CA ASP A 13 -8.64 10.58 13.98
C ASP A 13 -9.90 9.78 13.62
N PRO A 14 -10.72 9.37 14.61
CA PRO A 14 -11.90 8.57 14.33
C PRO A 14 -12.99 9.34 13.57
N ASP A 15 -12.97 10.67 13.62
CA ASP A 15 -13.97 11.48 12.93
C ASP A 15 -13.72 11.54 11.41
N LEU A 16 -12.53 11.20 10.97
CA LEU A 16 -12.15 11.27 9.56
C LEU A 16 -12.23 9.90 8.85
N ALA A 17 -12.52 8.84 9.59
CA ALA A 17 -12.67 7.48 9.05
C ALA A 17 -11.47 7.01 8.23
N GLY A 18 -10.24 7.31 8.69
CA GLY A 18 -9.01 6.95 7.99
C GLY A 18 -8.84 5.45 7.77
N ASP A 19 -9.52 4.61 8.55
CA ASP A 19 -9.51 3.15 8.38
C ASP A 19 -10.44 2.66 7.26
N GLN A 20 -11.14 3.56 6.58
CA GLN A 20 -12.09 3.23 5.51
C GLN A 20 -11.47 3.38 4.12
N MET A 21 -10.16 3.34 4.00
CA MET A 21 -9.52 3.30 2.69
C MET A 21 -9.86 2.01 1.96
N GLU A 22 -10.10 2.11 0.65
CA GLU A 22 -10.40 0.97 -0.19
C GLU A 22 -9.12 0.43 -0.82
N TRP A 23 -8.93 -0.88 -0.72
CA TRP A 23 -7.86 -1.57 -1.45
C TRP A 23 -8.39 -1.92 -2.83
N VAL A 24 -8.16 -1.04 -3.80
CA VAL A 24 -8.85 -1.10 -5.10
C VAL A 24 -8.37 -2.24 -5.99
N ASP A 25 -7.15 -2.73 -5.79
CA ASP A 25 -6.58 -3.82 -6.59
C ASP A 25 -6.40 -5.13 -5.80
N GLU A 26 -7.18 -5.29 -4.72
CA GLU A 26 -7.05 -6.45 -3.82
C GLU A 26 -7.20 -7.78 -4.56
N PHE A 27 -8.10 -7.86 -5.50
CA PHE A 27 -8.43 -9.11 -6.19
C PHE A 27 -7.89 -9.17 -7.62
N ASP A 28 -7.04 -8.23 -8.01
CA ASP A 28 -6.50 -8.16 -9.38
C ASP A 28 -5.20 -8.93 -9.52
N TRP A 29 -4.66 -9.51 -8.43
CA TRP A 29 -3.36 -10.14 -8.44
C TRP A 29 -3.47 -11.66 -8.40
N ASP A 30 -2.69 -12.31 -9.27
CA ASP A 30 -2.56 -13.75 -9.30
C ASP A 30 -1.18 -14.15 -8.75
N ALA A 31 -1.18 -14.96 -7.69
CA ALA A 31 0.05 -15.42 -7.07
C ALA A 31 0.83 -16.40 -7.95
N ILE A 32 0.21 -16.94 -8.99
CA ILE A 32 0.80 -17.95 -9.86
C ILE A 32 1.10 -17.32 -11.21
N THR A 33 2.34 -17.40 -11.64
CA THR A 33 2.71 -17.06 -13.01
C THR A 33 2.62 -18.34 -13.84
N GLN A 34 2.05 -18.22 -15.04
CA GLN A 34 1.82 -19.37 -15.91
C GLN A 34 2.26 -19.04 -17.33
N SER A 35 2.93 -19.98 -17.97
CA SER A 35 3.17 -19.93 -19.39
C SER A 35 2.54 -21.14 -20.07
N GLN A 36 2.02 -20.93 -21.27
CA GLN A 36 1.35 -21.97 -22.06
C GLN A 36 2.00 -22.07 -23.42
N GLU A 37 2.33 -23.29 -23.84
CA GLU A 37 2.89 -23.55 -25.15
C GLU A 37 2.22 -24.77 -25.76
N ARG A 38 2.17 -24.83 -27.09
CA ARG A 38 1.70 -25.99 -27.81
C ARG A 38 2.89 -26.81 -28.29
N GLY A 39 2.91 -28.10 -27.98
CA GLY A 39 3.90 -29.01 -28.53
C GLY A 39 3.62 -29.36 -29.99
N LEU A 40 4.55 -30.07 -30.65
CA LEU A 40 4.42 -30.46 -32.01
C LEU A 40 3.22 -31.37 -32.28
N THR A 41 2.80 -32.13 -31.25
CA THR A 41 1.61 -33.01 -31.35
C THR A 41 0.31 -32.27 -31.07
N GLY A 42 0.35 -30.96 -30.80
CA GLY A 42 -0.80 -30.18 -30.40
C GLY A 42 -1.10 -30.20 -28.90
N ALA A 43 -0.32 -30.95 -28.11
CA ALA A 43 -0.50 -31.01 -26.67
C ALA A 43 -0.21 -29.65 -26.03
N LEU A 44 -1.03 -29.28 -25.05
CA LEU A 44 -0.82 -28.06 -24.28
C LEU A 44 0.22 -28.31 -23.17
N LEU A 45 1.27 -27.52 -23.18
CA LEU A 45 2.31 -27.55 -22.16
C LEU A 45 2.13 -26.36 -21.25
N ILE A 46 1.98 -26.59 -19.94
CA ILE A 46 1.77 -25.55 -18.96
C ILE A 46 2.93 -25.57 -17.98
N GLN A 47 3.54 -24.40 -17.78
CA GLN A 47 4.57 -24.21 -16.76
C GLN A 47 4.09 -23.13 -15.80
N GLU A 48 4.23 -23.40 -14.52
CA GLU A 48 3.78 -22.48 -13.47
C GLU A 48 4.87 -22.25 -12.45
N GLY A 49 4.86 -21.02 -11.91
CA GLY A 49 5.74 -20.64 -10.81
C GLY A 49 4.98 -19.78 -9.82
N VAL A 50 5.47 -19.74 -8.59
CA VAL A 50 4.85 -18.96 -7.52
C VAL A 50 5.56 -17.61 -7.41
N LYS A 51 4.79 -16.52 -7.41
CA LYS A 51 5.31 -15.19 -7.13
C LYS A 51 5.40 -15.02 -5.61
N LEU A 52 6.61 -14.90 -5.08
CA LEU A 52 6.80 -14.79 -3.64
C LEU A 52 6.42 -13.42 -3.10
N HIS A 53 6.74 -12.39 -3.84
CA HIS A 53 6.50 -11.00 -3.46
C HIS A 53 6.06 -10.23 -4.69
N GLY A 54 5.82 -8.92 -4.52
CA GLY A 54 5.49 -8.06 -5.64
C GLY A 54 4.00 -7.87 -5.86
N ARG A 55 3.17 -8.23 -4.87
CA ARG A 55 1.74 -7.94 -4.94
C ARG A 55 1.51 -6.46 -4.77
N PRO A 56 0.90 -5.78 -5.75
CA PRO A 56 0.59 -4.35 -5.60
C PRO A 56 -0.54 -4.16 -4.60
N ILE A 57 -0.42 -3.12 -3.78
CA ILE A 57 -1.46 -2.71 -2.84
C ILE A 57 -1.72 -1.23 -3.09
N THR A 58 -2.88 -0.92 -3.67
CA THR A 58 -3.29 0.45 -3.92
C THR A 58 -4.47 0.78 -3.02
N LEU A 59 -4.25 1.71 -2.09
CA LEU A 59 -5.26 2.17 -1.16
C LEU A 59 -5.74 3.55 -1.59
N GLN A 60 -7.05 3.72 -1.70
CA GLN A 60 -7.66 4.99 -2.09
C GLN A 60 -8.75 5.38 -1.11
N SER A 61 -8.88 6.69 -0.87
CA SER A 61 -9.93 7.23 -0.02
C SER A 61 -11.33 7.04 -0.62
N ASN A 62 -11.48 7.27 -1.90
CA ASN A 62 -12.74 7.12 -2.66
C ASN A 62 -13.94 7.77 -1.95
N GLY A 63 -13.72 8.92 -1.31
CA GLY A 63 -14.74 9.65 -0.59
C GLY A 63 -15.09 9.10 0.79
N GLY A 64 -14.48 7.97 1.19
CA GLY A 64 -14.79 7.32 2.46
C GLY A 64 -13.79 7.53 3.58
N ALA A 65 -12.62 8.09 3.28
CA ALA A 65 -11.57 8.30 4.26
C ALA A 65 -10.89 9.65 4.01
N TRP A 66 -10.70 10.42 5.08
CA TRP A 66 -10.04 11.73 5.00
C TRP A 66 -8.86 11.78 5.95
N PHE A 67 -7.90 12.64 5.65
CA PHE A 67 -6.66 12.72 6.40
C PHE A 67 -6.27 14.18 6.62
N THR A 68 -5.65 14.44 7.77
CA THR A 68 -5.15 15.77 8.09
C THR A 68 -3.83 16.04 7.36
N LEU A 69 -3.44 17.30 7.26
CA LEU A 69 -2.15 17.69 6.70
C LEU A 69 -0.99 17.03 7.45
N ALA A 70 -1.10 16.90 8.79
CA ALA A 70 -0.06 16.26 9.59
C ALA A 70 0.17 14.82 9.14
N THR A 71 -0.90 14.07 8.87
CA THR A 71 -0.80 12.68 8.38
C THR A 71 -0.16 12.66 6.98
N VAL A 72 -0.57 13.57 6.09
CA VAL A 72 0.01 13.66 4.75
C VAL A 72 1.52 13.93 4.83
N ARG A 73 1.93 14.85 5.71
CA ARG A 73 3.35 15.17 5.89
C ARG A 73 4.16 14.01 6.45
N ALA A 74 3.56 13.24 7.39
CA ALA A 74 4.21 12.06 7.90
C ALA A 74 4.42 11.00 6.81
N LEU A 75 3.43 10.83 5.93
CA LEU A 75 3.55 9.91 4.80
C LEU A 75 4.58 10.40 3.77
N GLU A 76 4.65 11.70 3.53
CA GLU A 76 5.69 12.25 2.64
C GLU A 76 7.09 11.97 3.18
N ALA A 77 7.28 12.06 4.50
CA ALA A 77 8.57 11.76 5.12
C ALA A 77 8.96 10.30 4.90
N LEU A 78 8.01 9.37 4.99
CA LEU A 78 8.26 7.96 4.68
C LEU A 78 8.56 7.77 3.19
N ARG A 79 7.82 8.45 2.32
CA ARG A 79 8.01 8.36 0.87
C ARG A 79 9.42 8.81 0.46
N ASP A 80 9.95 9.80 1.14
CA ASP A 80 11.22 10.40 0.78
C ASP A 80 12.43 9.60 1.28
N GLN A 81 12.20 8.48 1.98
CA GLN A 81 13.27 7.59 2.41
C GLN A 81 13.50 6.51 1.34
N PRO A 82 14.65 6.49 0.67
CA PRO A 82 14.91 5.46 -0.33
C PRO A 82 15.07 4.09 0.32
N GLY A 83 14.46 3.07 -0.29
CA GLY A 83 14.56 1.69 0.18
C GLY A 83 13.82 1.40 1.47
N ALA A 84 12.92 2.28 1.92
CA ALA A 84 12.17 2.06 3.15
C ALA A 84 11.24 0.84 3.02
N VAL A 85 11.34 -0.08 3.97
CA VAL A 85 10.45 -1.23 4.10
C VAL A 85 9.60 -1.00 5.34
N MET A 86 8.29 -1.08 5.18
CA MET A 86 7.34 -0.73 6.23
C MET A 86 6.36 -1.88 6.43
N GLN A 87 5.81 -1.99 7.64
CA GLN A 87 4.75 -2.95 7.89
C GLN A 87 3.40 -2.25 7.70
N LEU A 88 2.58 -2.78 6.81
CA LEU A 88 1.20 -2.32 6.61
C LEU A 88 0.28 -3.22 7.42
N VAL A 89 -0.50 -2.62 8.32
CA VAL A 89 -1.51 -3.33 9.10
C VAL A 89 -2.87 -2.81 8.66
N LEU A 90 -3.70 -3.71 8.12
CA LEU A 90 -5.03 -3.37 7.65
C LEU A 90 -6.07 -3.54 8.76
N PRO A 91 -7.23 -2.85 8.66
CA PRO A 91 -8.28 -2.97 9.69
C PRO A 91 -8.80 -4.39 9.89
N ARG A 92 -8.69 -5.24 8.85
CA ARG A 92 -9.09 -6.65 8.95
C ARG A 92 -8.09 -7.52 9.70
N GLY A 93 -6.95 -6.95 10.11
CA GLY A 93 -5.90 -7.68 10.80
C GLY A 93 -4.80 -8.22 9.90
N ASP A 94 -4.95 -8.09 8.59
CA ASP A 94 -3.91 -8.52 7.64
C ASP A 94 -2.67 -7.64 7.78
N GLN A 95 -1.49 -8.25 7.72
CA GLN A 95 -0.22 -7.55 7.84
C GLN A 95 0.67 -7.92 6.66
N TYR A 96 1.30 -6.90 6.07
CA TYR A 96 2.19 -7.07 4.93
C TYR A 96 3.44 -6.23 5.12
N TRP A 97 4.58 -6.75 4.67
CA TRP A 97 5.79 -5.96 4.53
C TRP A 97 5.79 -5.34 3.14
N VAL A 98 5.86 -4.02 3.08
CA VAL A 98 5.68 -3.28 1.84
C VAL A 98 6.76 -2.21 1.69
N THR A 99 6.96 -1.79 0.45
CA THR A 99 7.69 -0.57 0.13
C THR A 99 6.84 0.26 -0.84
N TRP A 100 7.24 1.49 -1.08
CA TRP A 100 6.53 2.34 -2.02
C TRP A 100 6.68 1.80 -3.45
N ASN A 101 5.58 1.71 -4.18
CA ASN A 101 5.58 1.30 -5.58
C ASN A 101 5.73 2.54 -6.46
N ARG A 102 6.90 2.73 -7.03
CA ARG A 102 7.25 3.93 -7.81
C ARG A 102 7.24 3.69 -9.33
N GLU A 103 6.85 2.51 -9.74
CA GLU A 103 6.91 2.14 -11.16
C GLU A 103 5.99 2.99 -12.03
N SER A 104 4.79 3.29 -11.55
CA SER A 104 3.78 4.03 -12.31
C SER A 104 3.77 5.54 -12.02
N GLY A 105 4.77 6.05 -11.31
CA GLY A 105 4.84 7.45 -10.93
C GLY A 105 4.91 7.63 -9.42
N PRO A 106 4.60 8.82 -8.91
CA PRO A 106 4.66 9.07 -7.47
C PRO A 106 3.75 8.12 -6.70
N PRO A 107 4.25 7.47 -5.63
CA PRO A 107 3.46 6.48 -4.90
C PRO A 107 2.46 7.09 -3.92
N LEU A 108 2.58 8.37 -3.62
CA LEU A 108 1.68 9.08 -2.73
C LEU A 108 1.01 10.21 -3.52
N ALA A 109 -0.31 10.18 -3.57
CA ALA A 109 -1.09 11.28 -4.14
C ALA A 109 -2.05 11.79 -3.08
N ALA A 110 -2.08 13.10 -2.89
CA ALA A 110 -2.96 13.76 -1.94
C ALA A 110 -3.74 14.84 -2.68
N LYS A 111 -5.06 14.86 -2.43
CA LYS A 111 -5.94 15.85 -3.04
C LYS A 111 -6.75 16.51 -1.95
N GLN A 112 -6.76 17.84 -1.96
CA GLN A 112 -7.52 18.63 -1.02
C GLN A 112 -9.02 18.45 -1.28
N VAL A 113 -9.77 18.05 -0.25
CA VAL A 113 -11.21 17.82 -0.37
C VAL A 113 -11.96 19.15 -0.41
N ILE A 114 -11.60 20.06 0.49
CA ILE A 114 -12.21 21.38 0.57
C ILE A 114 -11.10 22.42 0.55
N ARG A 115 -11.21 23.39 -0.32
CA ARG A 115 -10.25 24.48 -0.36
C ARG A 115 -10.59 25.46 0.76
N SER A 116 -9.69 25.57 1.72
CA SER A 116 -9.82 26.47 2.85
C SER A 116 -8.59 27.34 2.96
N GLN A 117 -8.76 28.56 3.41
CA GLN A 117 -7.62 29.43 3.73
C GLN A 117 -6.94 29.02 5.02
N ASP A 118 -7.68 28.32 5.89
CA ASP A 118 -7.11 27.78 7.12
C ASP A 118 -6.60 26.36 6.86
N MET A 119 -5.30 26.25 6.70
CA MET A 119 -4.66 24.98 6.36
C MET A 119 -4.74 23.94 7.49
N ALA A 120 -5.01 24.38 8.73
CA ALA A 120 -5.08 23.46 9.86
C ALA A 120 -6.31 22.56 9.81
N ASP A 121 -7.43 23.06 9.25
CA ASP A 121 -8.68 22.33 9.18
C ASP A 121 -8.89 21.66 7.81
N THR A 122 -7.93 21.79 6.91
CA THR A 122 -8.05 21.19 5.58
C THR A 122 -7.87 19.69 5.67
N VAL A 123 -8.75 18.95 4.99
CA VAL A 123 -8.65 17.48 4.90
C VAL A 123 -8.33 17.07 3.48
N TYR A 124 -7.72 15.89 3.36
CA TYR A 124 -7.19 15.39 2.10
C TYR A 124 -7.69 13.99 1.83
N GLU A 125 -7.93 13.68 0.56
CA GLU A 125 -8.06 12.31 0.09
C GLU A 125 -6.68 11.82 -0.35
N LEU A 126 -6.40 10.55 -0.07
CA LEU A 126 -5.10 9.96 -0.36
C LEU A 126 -5.23 8.77 -1.31
N THR A 127 -4.22 8.61 -2.13
CA THR A 127 -3.96 7.38 -2.87
C THR A 127 -2.55 6.93 -2.53
N LEU A 128 -2.42 5.71 -2.01
CA LEU A 128 -1.15 5.11 -1.64
C LEU A 128 -0.88 3.91 -2.54
N ARG A 129 0.28 3.89 -3.17
CA ARG A 129 0.70 2.77 -4.02
C ARG A 129 1.87 2.06 -3.37
N LEU A 130 1.64 0.83 -2.98
CA LEU A 130 2.60 0.00 -2.27
C LEU A 130 2.79 -1.31 -3.02
N ILE A 131 3.88 -2.00 -2.70
CA ILE A 131 4.14 -3.32 -3.27
C ILE A 131 4.74 -4.20 -2.16
N THR A 132 4.29 -5.45 -2.08
CA THR A 132 4.80 -6.36 -1.05
C THR A 132 6.22 -6.77 -1.34
N VAL A 133 7.02 -6.86 -0.29
CA VAL A 133 8.43 -7.25 -0.36
C VAL A 133 8.73 -8.25 0.74
N ALA A 134 9.90 -8.87 0.66
CA ALA A 134 10.35 -9.75 1.72
C ALA A 134 10.48 -8.97 3.03
N PRO A 135 10.15 -9.61 4.19
CA PRO A 135 10.38 -8.95 5.47
C PRO A 135 11.86 -8.62 5.64
N PRO A 136 12.18 -7.51 6.32
CA PRO A 136 13.57 -7.20 6.59
C PRO A 136 14.20 -8.26 7.48
N PRO A 137 15.53 -8.49 7.38
CA PRO A 137 16.17 -9.46 8.24
C PRO A 137 16.00 -9.04 9.71
N GLU A 138 15.71 -10.03 10.56
CA GLU A 138 15.63 -9.76 11.99
C GLU A 138 16.99 -9.31 12.49
N PRO A 139 17.03 -8.32 13.40
CA PRO A 139 18.30 -7.94 14.00
C PRO A 139 18.86 -9.13 14.76
N GLU A 140 20.17 -9.36 14.59
CA GLU A 140 20.82 -10.45 15.32
C GLU A 140 20.65 -10.21 16.83
N PRO A 141 20.27 -11.27 17.58
CA PRO A 141 20.19 -11.11 19.02
C PRO A 141 21.57 -10.76 19.57
N GLU A 142 21.64 -9.73 20.37
CA GLU A 142 22.88 -9.39 21.03
C GLU A 142 23.24 -10.51 22.01
N SER A 143 24.41 -11.07 21.80
CA SER A 143 24.92 -12.13 22.67
C SER A 143 25.64 -11.57 23.88
#